data_07005b3664a2780a283f9065941bb160
#
_entry.id   07005b3664a2780a283f9065941bb160
#
_cell.length_a   1.000
_cell.length_b   1.000
_cell.length_c   1.000
_cell.angle_alpha   90.00
_cell.angle_beta   90.00
_cell.angle_gamma   90.00
#
_symmetry.space_group_name_H-M   'P 1'
#
loop_
_entity.id
_entity.type
_entity.pdbx_description
1 polymer ?
#
loop_
_entity_poly.entity_id
_entity_poly.type
_entity_poly.pdbx_seq_one_letter_code
_entity_poly.pdbx_strand_id
1 'polypeptide(L)'
;VPLDKAFQAGYYDEMINLIRNLFGNALKSNDSLYFAVLTGCLRISKESIFTGLNNLKVHTISDVRYDEFFGFTDEDVDQILDFYGLSDCKRVLRDWYDGFRFGDVDVYCPWDVINYCDELLADPNAIPENYWANTSGNDLIRRLLKKANQTTRGEIEKLIGGEAITKTIRQELTYRDVEDSIDNIWSVLY
;
A
#
# COMPACT_ATOMS: atom_id res chain seq x y z
N VAL A 1 -10.05 -0.45 5.94
CA VAL A 1 -11.04 -1.57 5.87
C VAL A 1 -12.38 -1.20 6.49
N PRO A 2 -12.52 -0.68 7.76
CA PRO A 2 -13.83 -0.34 8.31
C PRO A 2 -14.59 0.68 7.46
N LEU A 3 -13.93 1.73 6.98
CA LEU A 3 -14.55 2.77 6.14
C LEU A 3 -15.03 2.24 4.79
N ASP A 4 -14.25 1.37 4.13
CA ASP A 4 -14.67 0.76 2.86
C ASP A 4 -15.92 -0.10 3.05
N LYS A 5 -15.97 -0.92 4.11
CA LYS A 5 -17.17 -1.71 4.42
C LYS A 5 -18.36 -0.85 4.81
N ALA A 6 -18.14 0.21 5.57
CA ALA A 6 -19.20 1.16 5.93
C ALA A 6 -19.76 1.89 4.70
N PHE A 7 -18.87 2.26 3.76
CA PHE A 7 -19.29 2.86 2.48
C PHE A 7 -20.17 1.93 1.67
N GLN A 8 -19.75 0.67 1.53
CA GLN A 8 -20.52 -0.36 0.82
C GLN A 8 -21.87 -0.66 1.49
N ALA A 9 -21.93 -0.63 2.82
CA ALA A 9 -23.12 -0.96 3.60
C ALA A 9 -24.04 0.24 3.89
N GLY A 10 -23.67 1.45 3.45
CA GLY A 10 -24.52 2.65 3.53
C GLY A 10 -24.52 3.38 4.88
N TYR A 11 -23.59 3.06 5.80
CA TYR A 11 -23.44 3.78 7.09
C TYR A 11 -22.08 4.48 7.22
N TYR A 12 -21.60 5.02 6.11
CA TYR A 12 -20.27 5.65 6.02
C TYR A 12 -20.12 6.87 6.93
N ASP A 13 -21.14 7.74 6.99
CA ASP A 13 -21.09 8.96 7.78
C ASP A 13 -21.06 8.67 9.30
N GLU A 14 -21.78 7.66 9.75
CA GLU A 14 -21.77 7.19 11.14
C GLU A 14 -20.38 6.65 11.50
N MET A 15 -19.78 5.85 10.61
CA MET A 15 -18.44 5.32 10.81
C MET A 15 -17.38 6.43 10.85
N ILE A 16 -17.48 7.43 9.95
CA ILE A 16 -16.59 8.60 9.98
C ILE A 16 -16.72 9.33 11.32
N ASN A 17 -17.94 9.58 11.81
CA ASN A 17 -18.14 10.25 13.08
C ASN A 17 -17.56 9.48 14.25
N LEU A 18 -17.72 8.15 14.27
CA LEU A 18 -17.13 7.29 15.30
C LEU A 18 -15.60 7.39 15.31
N ILE A 19 -14.97 7.22 14.14
CA ILE A 19 -13.51 7.25 14.00
C ILE A 19 -12.94 8.63 14.30
N ARG A 20 -13.63 9.70 13.87
CA ARG A 20 -13.24 11.08 14.19
C ARG A 20 -13.23 11.33 15.68
N ASN A 21 -14.28 10.91 16.39
CA ASN A 21 -14.36 11.05 17.84
C ASN A 21 -13.29 10.23 18.54
N LEU A 22 -13.05 8.99 18.11
CA LEU A 22 -12.00 8.13 18.64
C LEU A 22 -10.62 8.79 18.50
N PHE A 23 -10.24 9.20 17.30
CA PHE A 23 -8.95 9.82 17.06
C PHE A 23 -8.84 11.22 17.68
N GLY A 24 -9.92 12.00 17.67
CA GLY A 24 -9.95 13.30 18.36
C GLY A 24 -9.62 13.16 19.83
N ASN A 25 -10.25 12.23 20.53
CA ASN A 25 -9.99 12.00 21.96
C ASN A 25 -8.62 11.34 22.21
N ALA A 26 -8.23 10.37 21.38
CA ALA A 26 -6.98 9.65 21.57
C ALA A 26 -5.74 10.49 21.24
N LEU A 27 -5.81 11.34 20.18
CA LEU A 27 -4.63 11.98 19.62
C LEU A 27 -4.55 13.49 19.87
N LYS A 28 -5.69 14.18 20.05
CA LYS A 28 -5.70 15.64 20.21
C LYS A 28 -5.80 16.10 21.66
N SER A 29 -6.58 15.42 22.46
CA SER A 29 -6.93 15.86 23.85
C SER A 29 -6.48 14.84 24.89
N ASN A 30 -5.39 14.15 24.65
CA ASN A 30 -4.85 13.13 25.56
C ASN A 30 -3.49 13.57 26.11
N ASP A 31 -3.50 14.07 27.33
CA ASP A 31 -2.30 14.55 28.03
C ASP A 31 -1.29 13.42 28.31
N SER A 32 -1.71 12.17 28.26
CA SER A 32 -0.85 11.00 28.42
C SER A 32 -0.20 10.52 27.11
N LEU A 33 -0.55 11.13 25.97
CA LEU A 33 -0.01 10.76 24.67
C LEU A 33 1.37 11.41 24.47
N TYR A 34 2.41 10.59 24.37
CA TYR A 34 3.75 11.05 24.03
C TYR A 34 3.97 11.11 22.51
N PHE A 35 3.58 10.05 21.80
CA PHE A 35 3.78 9.94 20.36
C PHE A 35 2.75 8.99 19.75
N ALA A 36 2.37 9.24 18.49
CA ALA A 36 1.47 8.37 17.75
C ALA A 36 1.89 8.27 16.29
N VAL A 37 1.75 7.07 15.72
CA VAL A 37 1.90 6.81 14.30
C VAL A 37 0.58 6.23 13.78
N LEU A 38 0.07 6.82 12.70
CA LEU A 38 -1.07 6.30 11.95
C LEU A 38 -0.56 5.80 10.61
N THR A 39 -0.91 4.60 10.24
CA THR A 39 -0.56 4.01 8.94
C THR A 39 -1.78 3.49 8.23
N GLY A 40 -1.74 3.46 6.90
CA GLY A 40 -2.83 2.96 6.07
C GLY A 40 -2.43 2.87 4.60
N CYS A 41 -3.15 2.05 3.84
CA CYS A 41 -2.87 1.79 2.43
C CYS A 41 -3.28 2.95 1.50
N LEU A 42 -4.26 3.76 1.89
CA LEU A 42 -4.75 4.89 1.11
C LEU A 42 -4.66 6.16 1.94
N ARG A 43 -4.19 7.24 1.31
CA ARG A 43 -4.24 8.56 1.93
C ARG A 43 -5.66 9.12 1.89
N ILE A 44 -6.44 8.84 2.91
CA ILE A 44 -7.79 9.37 3.10
C ILE A 44 -7.72 10.72 3.83
N SER A 45 -6.87 11.62 3.34
CA SER A 45 -6.54 12.88 4.03
C SER A 45 -7.67 13.91 3.97
N LYS A 46 -8.53 13.86 2.96
CA LYS A 46 -9.69 14.75 2.83
C LYS A 46 -10.90 14.30 3.62
N GLU A 47 -10.90 13.07 4.12
CA GLU A 47 -11.98 12.66 4.99
C GLU A 47 -11.94 13.52 6.25
N SER A 48 -13.10 14.01 6.63
CA SER A 48 -13.29 14.88 7.78
C SER A 48 -12.82 14.28 9.11
N ILE A 49 -12.37 13.02 9.10
CA ILE A 49 -11.73 12.33 10.21
C ILE A 49 -10.49 13.07 10.70
N PHE A 50 -9.67 13.56 9.77
CA PHE A 50 -8.39 14.19 10.08
C PHE A 50 -8.45 15.72 10.13
N THR A 51 -9.56 16.35 9.73
CA THR A 51 -9.69 17.82 9.75
C THR A 51 -9.58 18.43 11.15
N GLY A 52 -9.79 17.62 12.19
CA GLY A 52 -9.61 18.02 13.58
C GLY A 52 -8.19 17.82 14.14
N LEU A 53 -7.31 17.13 13.42
CA LEU A 53 -5.95 16.79 13.86
C LEU A 53 -4.93 17.69 13.16
N ASN A 54 -4.68 18.87 13.72
CA ASN A 54 -3.84 19.91 13.11
C ASN A 54 -2.33 19.57 13.13
N ASN A 55 -1.92 18.53 13.85
CA ASN A 55 -0.51 18.22 14.12
C ASN A 55 0.02 17.02 13.32
N LEU A 56 -0.77 16.46 12.40
CA LEU A 56 -0.35 15.33 11.59
C LEU A 56 0.66 15.79 10.53
N LYS A 57 1.79 15.11 10.48
CA LYS A 57 2.67 15.10 9.32
C LYS A 57 2.37 13.86 8.51
N VAL A 58 1.90 14.03 7.30
CA VAL A 58 1.54 12.93 6.40
C VAL A 58 2.71 12.68 5.45
N HIS A 59 3.13 11.42 5.39
CA HIS A 59 4.12 10.94 4.44
C HIS A 59 3.47 9.90 3.53
N THR A 60 3.84 9.92 2.26
CA THR A 60 3.33 9.02 1.23
C THR A 60 4.49 8.28 0.58
N ILE A 61 4.19 7.30 -0.24
CA ILE A 61 5.22 6.55 -1.01
C ILE A 61 6.03 7.43 -1.97
N SER A 62 5.57 8.65 -2.28
CA SER A 62 6.29 9.60 -3.13
C SER A 62 7.24 10.52 -2.33
N ASP A 63 7.22 10.48 -1.00
CA ASP A 63 8.11 11.30 -0.18
C ASP A 63 9.46 10.60 -0.03
N VAL A 64 10.53 11.37 -0.14
CA VAL A 64 11.91 10.91 0.10
C VAL A 64 12.25 10.78 1.59
N ARG A 65 11.36 11.23 2.46
CA ARG A 65 11.54 11.10 3.90
C ARG A 65 10.96 9.78 4.36
N TYR A 66 11.77 8.92 4.95
CA TYR A 66 11.42 7.59 5.45
C TYR A 66 11.10 6.57 4.34
N ASP A 67 11.54 6.79 3.12
CA ASP A 67 11.33 5.91 1.97
C ASP A 67 12.02 4.54 2.12
N GLU A 68 13.06 4.45 2.94
CA GLU A 68 13.79 3.22 3.25
C GLU A 68 13.16 2.35 4.37
N PHE A 69 12.10 2.84 5.09
CA PHE A 69 11.61 2.17 6.30
C PHE A 69 10.34 1.33 6.10
N PHE A 70 9.71 1.37 4.94
CA PHE A 70 8.44 0.68 4.70
C PHE A 70 8.53 -0.51 3.74
N GLY A 71 9.74 -0.95 3.46
CA GLY A 71 10.10 -2.14 2.69
C GLY A 71 11.46 -2.62 3.14
N PHE A 72 11.98 -3.67 2.55
CA PHE A 72 13.39 -4.03 2.69
C PHE A 72 14.19 -3.39 1.56
N THR A 73 15.25 -2.72 1.92
CA THR A 73 16.24 -2.22 0.96
C THR A 73 17.09 -3.38 0.42
N ASP A 74 17.85 -3.12 -0.64
CA ASP A 74 18.79 -4.13 -1.19
C ASP A 74 19.83 -4.57 -0.14
N GLU A 75 20.23 -3.63 0.75
CA GLU A 75 21.15 -3.91 1.85
C GLU A 75 20.51 -4.76 2.95
N ASP A 76 19.24 -4.50 3.29
CA ASP A 76 18.51 -5.33 4.26
C ASP A 76 18.37 -6.77 3.75
N VAL A 77 18.05 -6.94 2.45
CA VAL A 77 17.95 -8.26 1.82
C VAL A 77 19.31 -8.98 1.84
N ASP A 78 20.41 -8.28 1.54
CA ASP A 78 21.75 -8.87 1.64
C ASP A 78 22.05 -9.36 3.06
N GLN A 79 21.76 -8.56 4.08
CA GLN A 79 21.98 -8.96 5.48
C GLN A 79 21.14 -10.16 5.86
N ILE A 80 19.88 -10.24 5.43
CA ILE A 80 19.00 -11.40 5.68
C ILE A 80 19.57 -12.65 5.01
N LEU A 81 19.95 -12.54 3.73
CA LEU A 81 20.48 -13.69 2.98
C LEU A 81 21.80 -14.17 3.54
N ASP A 82 22.70 -13.28 3.91
CA ASP A 82 23.98 -13.63 4.53
C ASP A 82 23.78 -14.32 5.88
N PHE A 83 22.85 -13.82 6.70
CA PHE A 83 22.53 -14.42 7.98
C PHE A 83 22.04 -15.87 7.87
N TYR A 84 21.24 -16.16 6.85
CA TYR A 84 20.70 -17.51 6.63
C TYR A 84 21.55 -18.38 5.68
N GLY A 85 22.66 -17.86 5.13
CA GLY A 85 23.50 -18.57 4.17
C GLY A 85 22.85 -18.79 2.81
N LEU A 86 21.98 -17.87 2.40
CA LEU A 86 21.18 -17.91 1.16
C LEU A 86 21.64 -16.87 0.12
N SER A 87 22.87 -16.36 0.22
CA SER A 87 23.37 -15.25 -0.61
C SER A 87 23.32 -15.54 -2.11
N ASP A 88 23.40 -16.81 -2.51
CA ASP A 88 23.27 -17.26 -3.90
C ASP A 88 21.85 -17.02 -4.48
N CYS A 89 20.85 -16.86 -3.61
CA CYS A 89 19.45 -16.67 -4.02
C CYS A 89 19.09 -15.20 -4.28
N LYS A 90 20.00 -14.24 -4.05
CA LYS A 90 19.74 -12.80 -4.21
C LYS A 90 19.13 -12.46 -5.56
N ARG A 91 19.65 -13.01 -6.64
CA ARG A 91 19.15 -12.74 -7.98
C ARG A 91 17.68 -13.13 -8.13
N VAL A 92 17.31 -14.29 -7.60
CA VAL A 92 15.93 -14.78 -7.66
C VAL A 92 14.99 -13.87 -6.87
N LEU A 93 15.40 -13.48 -5.65
CA LEU A 93 14.63 -12.55 -4.83
C LEU A 93 14.41 -11.20 -5.56
N ARG A 94 15.46 -10.69 -6.18
CA ARG A 94 15.39 -9.44 -6.94
C ARG A 94 14.43 -9.56 -8.13
N ASP A 95 14.56 -10.62 -8.91
CA ASP A 95 13.74 -10.82 -10.12
C ASP A 95 12.24 -11.01 -9.76
N TRP A 96 11.92 -11.43 -8.53
CA TRP A 96 10.56 -11.75 -8.12
C TRP A 96 9.92 -10.73 -7.17
N TYR A 97 10.69 -10.14 -6.26
CA TYR A 97 10.15 -9.39 -5.12
C TYR A 97 10.63 -7.95 -5.03
N ASP A 98 11.59 -7.53 -5.86
CA ASP A 98 11.91 -6.13 -6.09
C ASP A 98 10.89 -5.56 -7.08
N GLY A 99 10.38 -4.38 -6.82
CA GLY A 99 9.44 -3.75 -7.75
C GLY A 99 8.61 -2.62 -7.17
N PHE A 100 8.86 -2.26 -5.92
CA PHE A 100 8.28 -1.07 -5.31
C PHE A 100 9.33 0.03 -5.24
N ARG A 101 8.91 1.25 -5.60
CA ARG A 101 9.74 2.43 -5.43
C ARG A 101 9.05 3.41 -4.50
N PHE A 102 9.70 3.69 -3.38
CA PHE A 102 9.26 4.68 -2.42
C PHE A 102 10.25 5.86 -2.44
N GLY A 103 9.74 7.07 -2.69
CA GLY A 103 10.62 8.23 -2.87
C GLY A 103 11.71 7.97 -3.90
N ASP A 104 12.94 7.88 -3.45
CA ASP A 104 14.13 7.61 -4.27
C ASP A 104 14.71 6.21 -4.07
N VAL A 105 14.09 5.36 -3.23
CA VAL A 105 14.58 4.03 -2.87
C VAL A 105 13.72 2.93 -3.47
N ASP A 106 14.38 1.95 -4.10
CA ASP A 106 13.74 0.70 -4.53
C ASP A 106 13.69 -0.25 -3.34
N VAL A 107 12.54 -0.86 -3.09
CA VAL A 107 12.31 -1.71 -1.93
C VAL A 107 11.62 -3.02 -2.32
N TYR A 108 11.95 -4.06 -1.57
CA TYR A 108 11.33 -5.38 -1.66
C TYR A 108 10.12 -5.47 -0.73
N CYS A 109 9.14 -6.29 -1.10
CA CYS A 109 8.04 -6.63 -0.20
C CYS A 109 8.57 -7.52 0.95
N PRO A 110 8.56 -7.07 2.21
CA PRO A 110 9.11 -7.86 3.32
C PRO A 110 8.44 -9.20 3.51
N TRP A 111 7.12 -9.27 3.29
CA TRP A 111 6.34 -10.49 3.42
C TRP A 111 6.83 -11.58 2.44
N ASP A 112 7.00 -11.22 1.18
CA ASP A 112 7.44 -12.17 0.16
C ASP A 112 8.88 -12.63 0.41
N VAL A 113 9.79 -11.71 0.76
CA VAL A 113 11.20 -12.03 1.07
C VAL A 113 11.29 -13.01 2.24
N ILE A 114 10.58 -12.73 3.35
CA ILE A 114 10.65 -13.58 4.54
C ILE A 114 10.08 -14.96 4.27
N ASN A 115 8.92 -15.06 3.59
CA ASN A 115 8.31 -16.37 3.31
C ASN A 115 9.17 -17.19 2.35
N TYR A 116 9.76 -16.57 1.32
CA TYR A 116 10.63 -17.31 0.41
C TYR A 116 11.91 -17.76 1.09
N CYS A 117 12.51 -16.97 1.97
CA CYS A 117 13.65 -17.40 2.77
C CYS A 117 13.29 -18.58 3.69
N ASP A 118 12.11 -18.57 4.31
CA ASP A 118 11.64 -19.68 5.15
C ASP A 118 11.48 -20.98 4.35
N GLU A 119 10.88 -20.91 3.16
CA GLU A 119 10.78 -22.05 2.24
C GLU A 119 12.16 -22.58 1.81
N LEU A 120 13.10 -21.70 1.49
CA LEU A 120 14.47 -22.08 1.10
C LEU A 120 15.23 -22.77 2.24
N LEU A 121 14.95 -22.41 3.49
CA LEU A 121 15.53 -23.10 4.65
C LEU A 121 14.98 -24.51 4.80
N ALA A 122 13.72 -24.74 4.41
CA ALA A 122 13.09 -26.05 4.43
C ALA A 122 13.47 -26.91 3.20
N ASP A 123 13.46 -26.30 2.01
CA ASP A 123 13.85 -26.93 0.73
C ASP A 123 14.75 -25.98 -0.08
N PRO A 124 16.06 -26.26 -0.20
CA PRO A 124 16.98 -25.44 -0.99
C PRO A 124 16.62 -25.31 -2.48
N ASN A 125 15.69 -26.12 -2.99
CA ASN A 125 15.18 -26.04 -4.35
C ASN A 125 13.79 -25.39 -4.45
N ALA A 126 13.31 -24.75 -3.38
CA ALA A 126 12.02 -24.08 -3.37
C ALA A 126 11.91 -23.07 -4.53
N ILE A 127 10.75 -23.08 -5.20
CA ILE A 127 10.45 -22.17 -6.30
C ILE A 127 9.79 -20.93 -5.70
N PRO A 128 10.18 -19.71 -6.11
CA PRO A 128 9.55 -18.50 -5.60
C PRO A 128 8.06 -18.44 -5.99
N GLU A 129 7.24 -18.00 -5.05
CA GLU A 129 5.80 -17.86 -5.22
C GLU A 129 5.36 -16.42 -4.89
N ASN A 130 4.16 -16.04 -5.29
CA ASN A 130 3.56 -14.78 -4.90
C ASN A 130 2.83 -14.96 -3.55
N TYR A 131 3.55 -14.79 -2.45
CA TYR A 131 3.03 -14.97 -1.09
C TYR A 131 2.03 -13.88 -0.70
N TRP A 132 2.09 -12.72 -1.34
CA TRP A 132 1.17 -11.61 -1.09
C TRP A 132 -0.19 -11.81 -1.79
N ALA A 133 -0.27 -12.68 -2.78
CA ALA A 133 -1.52 -12.95 -3.50
C ALA A 133 -2.60 -13.44 -2.54
N ASN A 134 -3.81 -12.92 -2.68
CA ASN A 134 -5.00 -13.30 -1.90
C ASN A 134 -4.95 -12.97 -0.39
N THR A 135 -3.96 -12.23 0.09
CA THR A 135 -3.87 -11.81 1.50
C THR A 135 -4.83 -10.67 1.84
N SER A 136 -5.32 -9.93 0.85
CA SER A 136 -6.29 -8.85 1.02
C SER A 136 -7.48 -8.99 0.06
N GLY A 137 -8.66 -8.53 0.49
CA GLY A 137 -9.81 -8.44 -0.39
C GLY A 137 -9.64 -7.26 -1.36
N ASN A 138 -9.32 -7.52 -2.61
CA ASN A 138 -9.16 -6.50 -3.67
C ASN A 138 -10.51 -5.95 -4.17
N ASP A 139 -11.51 -5.84 -3.28
CA ASP A 139 -12.89 -5.48 -3.65
C ASP A 139 -12.97 -4.10 -4.31
N LEU A 140 -12.22 -3.13 -3.81
CA LEU A 140 -12.19 -1.79 -4.38
C LEU A 140 -11.67 -1.81 -5.83
N ILE A 141 -10.50 -2.44 -6.05
CA ILE A 141 -9.91 -2.56 -7.38
C ILE A 141 -10.84 -3.33 -8.32
N ARG A 142 -11.43 -4.44 -7.84
CA ARG A 142 -12.39 -5.23 -8.63
C ARG A 142 -13.63 -4.41 -9.04
N ARG A 143 -14.14 -3.54 -8.16
CA ARG A 143 -15.26 -2.64 -8.47
C ARG A 143 -14.86 -1.63 -9.54
N LEU A 144 -13.70 -1.00 -9.42
CA LEU A 144 -13.19 -0.04 -10.40
C LEU A 144 -12.94 -0.70 -11.76
N LEU A 145 -12.34 -1.88 -11.79
CA LEU A 145 -12.12 -2.64 -13.03
C LEU A 145 -13.42 -3.03 -13.74
N LYS A 146 -14.48 -3.37 -12.97
CA LYS A 146 -15.81 -3.64 -13.55
C LYS A 146 -16.42 -2.41 -14.23
N LYS A 147 -16.14 -1.21 -13.72
CA LYS A 147 -16.57 0.08 -14.30
C LYS A 147 -15.64 0.56 -15.42
N ALA A 148 -14.48 -0.06 -15.63
CA ALA A 148 -13.48 0.35 -16.60
C ALA A 148 -14.01 0.31 -18.04
N ASN A 149 -13.84 1.42 -18.77
CA ASN A 149 -14.12 1.51 -20.18
C ASN A 149 -13.03 0.80 -21.02
N GLN A 150 -13.25 0.74 -22.34
CA GLN A 150 -12.33 0.04 -23.23
C GLN A 150 -10.92 0.66 -23.24
N THR A 151 -10.82 1.99 -23.17
CA THR A 151 -9.54 2.70 -23.10
C THR A 151 -8.77 2.33 -21.86
N THR A 152 -9.41 2.41 -20.69
CA THR A 152 -8.80 2.07 -19.39
C THR A 152 -8.34 0.61 -19.36
N ARG A 153 -9.14 -0.32 -19.91
CA ARG A 153 -8.74 -1.74 -20.01
C ARG A 153 -7.51 -1.93 -20.89
N GLY A 154 -7.46 -1.31 -22.05
CA GLY A 154 -6.30 -1.37 -22.93
C GLY A 154 -5.03 -0.77 -22.32
N GLU A 155 -5.17 0.27 -21.48
CA GLU A 155 -4.05 0.84 -20.73
C GLU A 155 -3.56 -0.09 -19.61
N ILE A 156 -4.47 -0.79 -18.92
CA ILE A 156 -4.12 -1.82 -17.94
C ILE A 156 -3.41 -3.00 -18.60
N GLU A 157 -3.88 -3.43 -19.76
CA GLU A 157 -3.21 -4.49 -20.56
C GLU A 157 -1.79 -4.09 -20.94
N LYS A 158 -1.56 -2.82 -21.33
CA LYS A 158 -0.23 -2.28 -21.59
C LYS A 158 0.68 -2.37 -20.36
N LEU A 159 0.19 -1.93 -19.18
CA LEU A 159 0.94 -2.03 -17.94
C LEU A 159 1.30 -3.48 -17.59
N ILE A 160 0.35 -4.42 -17.76
CA ILE A 160 0.61 -5.86 -17.56
C ILE A 160 1.66 -6.37 -18.55
N GLY A 161 1.67 -5.82 -19.78
CA GLY A 161 2.68 -6.12 -20.79
C GLY A 161 4.04 -5.45 -20.56
N GLY A 162 4.21 -4.68 -19.48
CA GLY A 162 5.45 -3.96 -19.13
C GLY A 162 5.61 -2.62 -19.86
N GLU A 163 4.58 -2.12 -20.53
CA GLU A 163 4.60 -0.80 -21.16
C GLU A 163 4.29 0.30 -20.14
N ALA A 164 5.00 1.43 -20.21
CA ALA A 164 4.72 2.59 -19.38
C ALA A 164 3.52 3.37 -19.90
N ILE A 165 2.69 3.86 -18.99
CA ILE A 165 1.64 4.84 -19.28
C ILE A 165 1.84 6.10 -18.45
N THR A 166 1.36 7.25 -18.95
CA THR A 166 1.42 8.52 -18.22
C THR A 166 0.02 8.91 -17.76
N LYS A 167 -0.19 9.06 -16.46
CA LYS A 167 -1.46 9.43 -15.84
C LYS A 167 -1.27 10.47 -14.75
N THR A 168 -2.31 11.27 -14.53
CA THR A 168 -2.35 12.20 -13.40
C THR A 168 -2.78 11.42 -12.16
N ILE A 169 -1.91 11.41 -11.14
CA ILE A 169 -2.19 10.78 -9.86
C ILE A 169 -2.74 11.81 -8.88
N ARG A 170 -3.87 11.50 -8.26
CA ARG A 170 -4.48 12.28 -7.18
C ARG A 170 -4.20 11.58 -5.87
N GLN A 171 -3.26 12.09 -5.10
CA GLN A 171 -2.89 11.51 -3.80
C GLN A 171 -3.94 11.69 -2.70
N GLU A 172 -4.88 12.60 -2.90
CA GLU A 172 -5.91 12.95 -1.92
C GLU A 172 -7.29 12.59 -2.45
N LEU A 173 -7.70 11.34 -2.29
CA LEU A 173 -9.03 10.86 -2.63
C LEU A 173 -9.78 10.41 -1.38
N THR A 174 -11.07 10.78 -1.29
CA THR A 174 -11.99 10.15 -0.35
C THR A 174 -12.57 8.87 -0.96
N TYR A 175 -13.21 8.00 -0.18
CA TYR A 175 -13.93 6.85 -0.73
C TYR A 175 -15.04 7.26 -1.71
N ARG A 176 -15.64 8.44 -1.51
CA ARG A 176 -16.62 9.00 -2.44
C ARG A 176 -15.97 9.39 -3.75
N ASP A 177 -14.87 10.15 -3.69
CA ASP A 177 -14.14 10.61 -4.88
C ASP A 177 -13.62 9.43 -5.73
N VAL A 178 -13.20 8.33 -5.10
CA VAL A 178 -12.66 7.16 -5.81
C VAL A 178 -13.64 6.61 -6.83
N GLU A 179 -14.95 6.63 -6.52
CA GLU A 179 -15.97 6.09 -7.41
C GLU A 179 -16.57 7.11 -8.37
N ASP A 180 -16.27 8.42 -8.23
CA ASP A 180 -16.81 9.49 -9.06
C ASP A 180 -16.25 9.51 -10.48
N SER A 181 -15.03 9.04 -10.68
CA SER A 181 -14.39 8.95 -12.00
C SER A 181 -13.58 7.68 -12.15
N ILE A 182 -13.69 7.07 -13.35
CA ILE A 182 -12.88 5.88 -13.68
C ILE A 182 -11.38 6.21 -13.69
N ASP A 183 -10.99 7.46 -13.99
CA ASP A 183 -9.59 7.87 -13.99
C ASP A 183 -8.94 7.82 -12.60
N ASN A 184 -9.74 7.80 -11.54
CA ASN A 184 -9.25 7.65 -10.17
C ASN A 184 -8.68 6.24 -9.90
N ILE A 185 -8.93 5.25 -10.79
CA ILE A 185 -8.32 3.92 -10.71
C ILE A 185 -6.79 4.02 -10.69
N TRP A 186 -6.22 4.96 -11.46
CA TRP A 186 -4.76 5.15 -11.53
C TRP A 186 -4.16 5.61 -10.21
N SER A 187 -4.91 6.40 -9.46
CA SER A 187 -4.50 6.86 -8.12
C SER A 187 -4.64 5.79 -7.03
N VAL A 188 -5.43 4.75 -7.29
CA VAL A 188 -5.58 3.59 -6.39
C VAL A 188 -4.56 2.50 -6.71
N LEU A 189 -4.15 2.38 -7.99
CA LEU A 189 -3.18 1.40 -8.45
C LEU A 189 -1.73 1.86 -8.24
N TYR A 190 -1.52 3.18 -8.18
CA TYR A 190 -0.22 3.78 -7.86
C TYR A 190 0.10 3.68 -6.38
#